data_e21a07f7bda545e89884c82341b1e6b3
#
_entry.id   e21a07f7bda545e89884c82341b1e6b3
#
_cell.length_a   1.000
_cell.length_b   1.000
_cell.length_c   1.000
_cell.angle_alpha   90.00
_cell.angle_beta   90.00
_cell.angle_gamma   90.00
#
_symmetry.space_group_name_H-M   'P 1'
#
loop_
_entity.id
_entity.type
_entity.pdbx_description
1 polymer ?
#
loop_
_entity_poly.entity_id
_entity_poly.type
_entity_poly.pdbx_seq_one_letter_code
_entity_poly.pdbx_strand_id
1 'polypeptide(L)'
;MISVLPCKDKAEIKALFHKHNIETDEYSSCVIARTGDEVLGYCLYRLDNKTITVFAVEPQSDIMLADGILRSALHVAAENFVLDAHYDDCAPIDLFRKLDFIKNEEEKRLNIDKLFGGCNCHNKN
;
A
#
# COMPACT_ATOMS: atom_id res chain seq x y z
N MET A 1 12.00 13.61 -11.37
CA MET A 1 10.64 13.58 -10.77
C MET A 1 10.28 12.16 -10.40
N ILE A 2 9.72 11.97 -9.20
CA ILE A 2 9.29 10.66 -8.73
C ILE A 2 7.83 10.43 -9.15
N SER A 3 7.56 9.30 -9.79
CA SER A 3 6.20 8.86 -10.06
C SER A 3 5.90 7.61 -9.25
N VAL A 4 4.67 7.48 -8.74
CA VAL A 4 4.22 6.29 -8.03
C VAL A 4 2.97 5.79 -8.74
N LEU A 5 3.11 4.71 -9.47
CA LEU A 5 2.05 4.21 -10.35
C LEU A 5 1.84 2.71 -10.18
N PRO A 6 0.60 2.23 -10.43
CA PRO A 6 0.35 0.79 -10.47
C PRO A 6 1.21 0.13 -11.53
N CYS A 7 1.77 -1.03 -11.19
CA CYS A 7 2.55 -1.83 -12.11
C CYS A 7 1.62 -2.69 -12.96
N LYS A 8 1.86 -2.72 -14.27
CA LYS A 8 1.05 -3.52 -15.18
C LYS A 8 1.81 -4.74 -15.71
N ASP A 9 3.09 -4.82 -15.42
CA ASP A 9 3.93 -5.94 -15.87
C ASP A 9 3.83 -7.09 -14.88
N LYS A 10 3.13 -8.14 -15.26
CA LYS A 10 2.91 -9.30 -14.38
C LYS A 10 4.20 -10.00 -13.99
N ALA A 11 5.20 -10.00 -14.86
CA ALA A 11 6.49 -10.61 -14.55
C ALA A 11 7.20 -9.82 -13.46
N GLU A 12 7.12 -8.49 -13.50
CA GLU A 12 7.72 -7.63 -12.48
C GLU A 12 7.00 -7.81 -11.14
N ILE A 13 5.67 -7.86 -11.15
CA ILE A 13 4.87 -8.10 -9.95
C ILE A 13 5.29 -9.43 -9.31
N LYS A 14 5.36 -10.47 -10.12
CA LYS A 14 5.73 -11.81 -9.64
C LYS A 14 7.13 -11.83 -9.04
N ALA A 15 8.08 -11.15 -9.68
CA ALA A 15 9.45 -11.08 -9.20
C ALA A 15 9.54 -10.39 -7.85
N LEU A 16 8.80 -9.29 -7.65
CA LEU A 16 8.79 -8.58 -6.37
C LEU A 16 8.15 -9.41 -5.26
N PHE A 17 7.04 -10.07 -5.55
CA PHE A 17 6.40 -10.96 -4.57
C PHE A 17 7.33 -12.11 -4.19
N HIS A 18 8.00 -12.71 -5.18
CA HIS A 18 8.93 -13.80 -4.94
C HIS A 18 10.10 -13.36 -4.05
N LYS A 19 10.57 -12.14 -4.22
CA LYS A 19 11.64 -11.56 -3.40
C LYS A 19 11.27 -11.56 -1.92
N HIS A 20 9.99 -11.43 -1.61
CA HIS A 20 9.48 -11.42 -0.23
C HIS A 20 8.90 -12.77 0.20
N ASN A 21 9.09 -13.82 -0.61
CA ASN A 21 8.56 -15.17 -0.35
C ASN A 21 7.04 -15.20 -0.23
N ILE A 22 6.36 -14.39 -1.04
CA ILE A 22 4.90 -14.31 -1.06
C ILE A 22 4.41 -14.89 -2.38
N GLU A 23 3.44 -15.81 -2.31
CA GLU A 23 2.82 -16.36 -3.51
C GLU A 23 1.86 -15.36 -4.13
N THR A 24 1.77 -15.40 -5.47
CA THR A 24 0.85 -14.53 -6.20
C THR A 24 -0.39 -15.28 -6.62
N ASP A 25 -1.49 -14.55 -6.75
CA ASP A 25 -2.72 -15.02 -7.38
C ASP A 25 -3.20 -13.96 -8.36
N GLU A 26 -4.41 -14.13 -8.91
CA GLU A 26 -4.95 -13.21 -9.91
C GLU A 26 -5.20 -11.80 -9.37
N TYR A 27 -5.26 -11.64 -8.04
CA TYR A 27 -5.52 -10.36 -7.38
C TYR A 27 -4.24 -9.66 -6.89
N SER A 28 -3.10 -10.30 -7.05
CA SER A 28 -1.81 -9.74 -6.62
C SER A 28 -1.42 -8.57 -7.51
N SER A 29 -0.96 -7.49 -6.89
CA SER A 29 -0.56 -6.30 -7.63
C SER A 29 0.46 -5.49 -6.83
N CYS A 30 0.92 -4.39 -7.39
CA CYS A 30 1.79 -3.47 -6.68
C CYS A 30 1.73 -2.09 -7.31
N VAL A 31 2.16 -1.10 -6.52
CA VAL A 31 2.52 0.23 -7.04
C VAL A 31 4.03 0.36 -6.92
N ILE A 32 4.65 1.05 -7.87
CA ILE A 32 6.10 1.22 -7.90
C ILE A 32 6.42 2.69 -8.01
N ALA A 33 7.34 3.15 -7.15
CA ALA A 33 7.89 4.49 -7.21
C ALA A 33 9.15 4.47 -8.06
N ARG A 34 9.20 5.31 -9.07
CA ARG A 34 10.35 5.37 -10.00
C ARG A 34 10.79 6.81 -10.22
N THR A 35 12.07 6.96 -10.54
CA THR A 35 12.58 8.17 -11.16
C THR A 35 13.35 7.72 -12.42
N GLY A 36 12.83 8.08 -13.60
CA GLY A 36 13.34 7.50 -14.84
C GLY A 36 13.13 5.99 -14.83
N ASP A 37 14.20 5.23 -15.05
CA ASP A 37 14.14 3.76 -15.02
C ASP A 37 14.49 3.18 -13.66
N GLU A 38 14.85 4.02 -12.70
CA GLU A 38 15.26 3.56 -11.38
C GLU A 38 14.06 3.33 -10.48
N VAL A 39 13.99 2.12 -9.88
CA VAL A 39 12.97 1.79 -8.89
C VAL A 39 13.42 2.30 -7.52
N LEU A 40 12.64 3.20 -6.94
CA LEU A 40 12.93 3.78 -5.63
C LEU A 40 12.24 3.02 -4.50
N GLY A 41 11.12 2.39 -4.80
CA GLY A 41 10.37 1.64 -3.80
C GLY A 41 9.07 1.08 -4.37
N TYR A 42 8.32 0.38 -3.54
CA TYR A 42 7.09 -0.27 -3.99
C TYR A 42 6.22 -0.67 -2.80
N CYS A 43 4.96 -0.97 -3.10
CA CYS A 43 4.04 -1.58 -2.14
C CYS A 43 3.41 -2.80 -2.82
N LEU A 44 3.52 -3.94 -2.17
CA LEU A 44 2.91 -5.18 -2.64
C LEU A 44 1.58 -5.38 -1.93
N TYR A 45 0.53 -5.68 -2.69
CA TYR A 45 -0.79 -5.86 -2.10
C TYR A 45 -1.62 -6.85 -2.92
N ARG A 46 -2.72 -7.28 -2.32
CA ARG A 46 -3.73 -8.08 -2.97
C ARG A 46 -5.01 -7.25 -2.93
N LEU A 47 -5.61 -7.04 -4.09
CA LEU A 47 -6.83 -6.24 -4.20
C LEU A 47 -7.90 -7.06 -4.90
N ASP A 48 -8.93 -7.44 -4.16
CA ASP A 48 -10.11 -8.05 -4.74
C ASP A 48 -11.27 -7.04 -4.69
N ASN A 49 -12.49 -7.47 -4.96
CA ASN A 49 -13.62 -6.54 -5.00
C ASN A 49 -14.17 -6.17 -3.62
N LYS A 50 -13.56 -6.67 -2.55
CA LYS A 50 -14.02 -6.40 -1.17
C LYS A 50 -12.95 -5.76 -0.30
N THR A 51 -11.69 -6.19 -0.43
CA THR A 51 -10.63 -5.76 0.47
C THR A 51 -9.33 -5.54 -0.28
N ILE A 52 -8.47 -4.70 0.30
CA ILE A 52 -7.07 -4.64 -0.06
C ILE A 52 -6.26 -5.13 1.14
N THR A 53 -5.29 -6.01 0.89
CA THR A 53 -4.38 -6.52 1.91
C THR A 53 -2.96 -6.16 1.51
N VAL A 54 -2.27 -5.39 2.35
CA VAL A 54 -0.90 -4.93 2.09
C VAL A 54 0.08 -5.94 2.68
N PHE A 55 1.05 -6.37 1.87
CA PHE A 55 2.07 -7.34 2.29
C PHE A 55 3.42 -6.70 2.56
N ALA A 56 3.79 -5.67 1.81
CA ALA A 56 5.12 -5.07 1.94
C ALA A 56 5.11 -3.63 1.45
N VAL A 57 5.90 -2.80 2.09
CA VAL A 57 6.18 -1.42 1.66
C VAL A 57 7.69 -1.23 1.78
N GLU A 58 8.35 -0.84 0.69
CA GLU A 58 9.79 -0.59 0.69
C GLU A 58 10.08 0.73 -0.01
N PRO A 59 11.04 1.51 0.43
CA PRO A 59 11.90 1.27 1.60
C PRO A 59 11.20 1.67 2.90
N GLN A 60 11.52 0.98 3.99
CA GLN A 60 10.93 1.29 5.30
C GLN A 60 11.68 2.44 5.98
N SER A 61 12.92 2.70 5.57
CA SER A 61 13.77 3.72 6.18
C SER A 61 13.46 5.14 5.71
N ASP A 62 12.84 5.29 4.56
CA ASP A 62 12.44 6.61 4.04
C ASP A 62 10.97 6.82 4.29
N ILE A 63 10.65 7.46 5.41
CA ILE A 63 9.28 7.60 5.90
C ILE A 63 8.38 8.36 4.91
N MET A 64 8.90 9.44 4.32
CA MET A 64 8.11 10.24 3.39
C MET A 64 7.79 9.48 2.10
N LEU A 65 8.80 8.77 1.58
CA LEU A 65 8.60 7.97 0.38
C LEU A 65 7.65 6.81 0.66
N ALA A 66 7.84 6.12 1.79
CA ALA A 66 6.97 5.01 2.20
C ALA A 66 5.52 5.47 2.37
N ASP A 67 5.31 6.65 2.97
CA ASP A 67 3.98 7.21 3.13
C ASP A 67 3.30 7.42 1.78
N GLY A 68 4.01 8.04 0.84
CA GLY A 68 3.49 8.28 -0.51
C GLY A 68 3.17 6.99 -1.25
N ILE A 69 4.01 5.99 -1.10
CA ILE A 69 3.82 4.68 -1.74
C ILE A 69 2.59 3.98 -1.15
N LEU A 70 2.46 3.94 0.18
CA LEU A 70 1.32 3.32 0.83
C LEU A 70 0.02 4.03 0.46
N ARG A 71 0.00 5.37 0.47
CA ARG A 71 -1.17 6.14 0.07
C ARG A 71 -1.57 5.83 -1.37
N SER A 72 -0.59 5.70 -2.26
CA SER A 72 -0.87 5.36 -3.67
C SER A 72 -1.55 3.99 -3.80
N ALA A 73 -1.08 3.00 -3.05
CA ALA A 73 -1.70 1.68 -3.07
C ALA A 73 -3.13 1.72 -2.55
N LEU A 74 -3.35 2.40 -1.42
CA LEU A 74 -4.69 2.52 -0.84
C LEU A 74 -5.61 3.34 -1.75
N HIS A 75 -5.06 4.32 -2.47
CA HIS A 75 -5.84 5.12 -3.41
C HIS A 75 -6.34 4.27 -4.58
N VAL A 76 -5.53 3.32 -5.05
CA VAL A 76 -5.97 2.37 -6.10
C VAL A 76 -7.20 1.61 -5.62
N ALA A 77 -7.20 1.15 -4.36
CA ALA A 77 -8.36 0.46 -3.79
C ALA A 77 -9.58 1.39 -3.74
N ALA A 78 -9.39 2.62 -3.26
CA ALA A 78 -10.48 3.59 -3.16
C ALA A 78 -11.09 3.91 -4.53
N GLU A 79 -10.26 4.02 -5.57
CA GLU A 79 -10.73 4.25 -6.93
C GLU A 79 -11.57 3.10 -7.47
N ASN A 80 -11.40 1.92 -6.91
CA ASN A 80 -12.19 0.73 -7.24
C ASN A 80 -13.32 0.50 -6.23
N PHE A 81 -13.63 1.51 -5.42
CA PHE A 81 -14.69 1.46 -4.40
C PHE A 81 -14.44 0.42 -3.31
N VAL A 82 -13.17 0.10 -3.06
CA VAL A 82 -12.76 -0.82 -2.00
C VAL A 82 -12.23 0.02 -0.84
N LEU A 83 -12.95 0.03 0.27
CA LEU A 83 -12.62 0.85 1.43
C LEU A 83 -12.29 0.04 2.68
N ASP A 84 -12.12 -1.27 2.54
CA ASP A 84 -11.75 -2.16 3.63
C ASP A 84 -10.28 -2.57 3.43
N ALA A 85 -9.40 -1.94 4.20
CA ALA A 85 -7.96 -2.12 4.05
C ALA A 85 -7.37 -2.89 5.23
N HIS A 86 -6.55 -3.87 4.91
CA HIS A 86 -5.88 -4.74 5.88
C HIS A 86 -4.40 -4.87 5.57
N TYR A 87 -3.65 -5.40 6.52
CA TYR A 87 -2.25 -5.77 6.29
C TYR A 87 -2.04 -7.20 6.75
N ASP A 88 -1.10 -7.89 6.10
CA ASP A 88 -0.78 -9.28 6.41
C ASP A 88 0.24 -9.35 7.54
N ASP A 89 0.40 -10.55 8.14
CA ASP A 89 1.36 -10.76 9.23
C ASP A 89 2.80 -10.43 8.82
N CYS A 90 3.15 -10.60 7.56
CA CYS A 90 4.50 -10.31 7.08
C CYS A 90 4.75 -8.83 6.81
N ALA A 91 3.71 -7.99 6.91
CA ALA A 91 3.81 -6.57 6.59
C ALA A 91 4.59 -5.80 7.65
N PRO A 92 5.18 -4.64 7.29
CA PRO A 92 6.00 -3.86 8.23
C PRO A 92 5.14 -3.05 9.21
N ILE A 93 4.67 -3.70 10.26
CA ILE A 93 3.76 -3.09 11.23
C ILE A 93 4.35 -1.83 11.89
N ASP A 94 5.65 -1.83 12.18
CA ASP A 94 6.29 -0.67 12.80
C ASP A 94 6.25 0.55 11.90
N LEU A 95 6.39 0.34 10.59
CA LEU A 95 6.25 1.42 9.62
C LEU A 95 4.84 1.98 9.65
N PHE A 96 3.82 1.12 9.67
CA PHE A 96 2.42 1.55 9.71
C PHE A 96 2.12 2.33 10.98
N ARG A 97 2.73 1.95 12.11
CA ARG A 97 2.59 2.70 13.36
C ARG A 97 3.20 4.09 13.23
N LYS A 98 4.40 4.18 12.65
CA LYS A 98 5.09 5.47 12.44
C LYS A 98 4.30 6.39 11.52
N LEU A 99 3.65 5.82 10.50
CA LEU A 99 2.85 6.58 9.55
C LEU A 99 1.45 6.89 10.09
N ASP A 100 1.09 6.33 11.24
CA ASP A 100 -0.23 6.49 11.85
C ASP A 100 -1.35 6.00 10.93
N PHE A 101 -1.12 4.86 10.30
CA PHE A 101 -2.10 4.25 9.38
C PHE A 101 -2.85 3.07 9.97
N ILE A 102 -2.58 2.70 11.22
CA ILE A 102 -3.26 1.56 11.82
C ILE A 102 -4.59 2.00 12.43
N LYS A 103 -5.66 1.34 12.00
CA LYS A 103 -6.99 1.55 12.55
C LYS A 103 -7.27 0.58 13.70
N ASN A 104 -6.86 -0.69 13.54
CA ASN A 104 -7.09 -1.72 14.54
C ASN A 104 -6.04 -2.82 14.37
N GLU A 105 -5.15 -2.98 15.35
CA GLU A 105 -4.07 -3.97 15.26
C GLU A 105 -4.57 -5.40 15.42
N GLU A 106 -5.59 -5.62 16.23
CA GLU A 106 -6.12 -6.96 16.43
C GLU A 106 -6.74 -7.52 15.15
N GLU A 107 -7.42 -6.66 14.41
CA GLU A 107 -8.05 -7.02 13.14
C GLU A 107 -7.13 -6.80 11.95
N LYS A 108 -5.94 -6.27 12.18
CA LYS A 108 -4.96 -5.92 11.14
C LYS A 108 -5.55 -4.99 10.10
N ARG A 109 -6.25 -3.97 10.56
CA ARG A 109 -6.89 -2.99 9.68
C ARG A 109 -6.07 -1.72 9.56
N LEU A 110 -5.97 -1.23 8.33
CA LEU A 110 -5.39 0.06 8.02
C LEU A 110 -6.49 1.11 7.91
N ASN A 111 -6.14 2.34 8.23
CA ASN A 111 -7.09 3.45 8.17
C ASN A 111 -7.06 4.10 6.78
N ILE A 112 -7.80 3.51 5.85
CA ILE A 112 -7.91 4.04 4.48
C ILE A 112 -8.62 5.40 4.47
N ASP A 113 -9.46 5.67 5.45
CA ASP A 113 -10.16 6.96 5.56
C ASP A 113 -9.18 8.11 5.70
N LYS A 114 -7.96 7.85 6.14
CA LYS A 114 -6.92 8.87 6.26
C LYS A 114 -6.59 9.53 4.92
N LEU A 115 -6.84 8.86 3.80
CA LEU A 115 -6.66 9.45 2.47
C LEU A 115 -7.56 10.65 2.27
N PHE A 116 -8.69 10.67 2.96
CA PHE A 116 -9.73 11.70 2.83
C PHE A 116 -9.79 12.58 4.07
N GLY A 117 -8.98 12.29 5.07
CA GLY A 117 -9.09 12.86 6.40
C GLY A 117 -8.76 14.33 6.50
N GLY A 118 -8.04 14.84 5.54
CA GLY A 118 -7.74 16.27 5.50
C GLY A 118 -8.99 17.13 5.32
N CYS A 119 -10.07 16.50 4.98
CA CYS A 119 -11.33 17.15 4.77
C CYS A 119 -12.18 17.22 5.99
N ASN A 120 -11.93 16.79 6.94
CA ASN A 120 -12.84 16.64 7.99
C ASN A 120 -12.61 17.16 9.21
N CYS A 121 -12.25 17.49 8.82
CA CYS A 121 -12.09 17.81 9.72
C CYS A 121 -12.86 18.32 10.33
N HIS A 122 -13.12 18.47 9.83
CA HIS A 122 -13.74 18.73 10.29
C HIS A 122 -14.41 18.66 10.81
N ASN A 123 -14.44 18.60 10.58
CA ASN A 123 -15.10 18.35 11.10
C ASN A 123 -15.48 18.25 11.75
N LYS A 124 -15.64 18.30 11.59
CA LYS A 124 -16.02 18.03 12.33
C LYS A 124 -16.38 18.08 12.89
N ASN A 125 -16.55 18.33 12.75
CA ASN A 125 -16.86 18.23 13.52
C ASN A 125 -17.11 18.23 13.85
#